data_63bdd5c524326fed2948ad5222dd370e
#
_entry.id   63bdd5c524326fed2948ad5222dd370e
#
_cell.length_a   1.000
_cell.length_b   1.000
_cell.length_c   1.000
_cell.angle_alpha   90.00
_cell.angle_beta   90.00
_cell.angle_gamma   90.00
#
_symmetry.space_group_name_H-M   'P 1'
#
loop_
_entity.id
_entity.type
_entity.pdbx_description
1 polymer ?
#
loop_
_entity_poly.entity_id
_entity_poly.type
_entity_poly.pdbx_seq_one_letter_code
_entity_poly.pdbx_strand_id
1 'polypeptide(L)'
;LLRTGKLLMESAADTNRIERNMKRVAAFMGIPEEKLHIDIRWTMIMVNVSDERNSFSKFQKCEKHGINMTTISQVSKLSWRAIEQDYSLDKYEEELEKIVHQPRNYTPYIVAIGAGFACGGFCKLFGCDWMAFLFASICAFVGFRVRARCVEDYPIRLIIHY
;
A
#
# COMPACT_ATOMS: atom_id res chain seq x y z
N LEU A 1 -15.09 2.71 -3.72
CA LEU A 1 -14.79 2.23 -2.37
C LEU A 1 -13.85 1.01 -2.37
N LEU A 2 -14.25 -0.13 -2.94
CA LEU A 2 -13.42 -1.36 -2.99
C LEU A 2 -12.11 -1.18 -3.75
N ARG A 3 -12.08 -0.41 -4.83
CA ARG A 3 -10.85 -0.09 -5.58
C ARG A 3 -9.83 0.64 -4.69
N THR A 4 -10.30 1.58 -3.87
CA THR A 4 -9.45 2.30 -2.91
C THR A 4 -8.86 1.35 -1.86
N GLY A 5 -9.70 0.48 -1.28
CA GLY A 5 -9.26 -0.54 -0.33
C GLY A 5 -8.24 -1.50 -0.95
N LYS A 6 -8.52 -2.02 -2.14
CA LYS A 6 -7.61 -2.88 -2.88
C LYS A 6 -6.24 -2.23 -3.11
N LEU A 7 -6.22 -1.00 -3.59
CA LEU A 7 -4.98 -0.28 -3.88
C LEU A 7 -4.13 -0.07 -2.62
N LEU A 8 -4.76 0.27 -1.49
CA LEU A 8 -4.08 0.41 -0.21
C LEU A 8 -3.54 -0.92 0.29
N MET A 9 -4.32 -2.01 0.18
CA MET A 9 -3.90 -3.34 0.59
C MET A 9 -2.75 -3.86 -0.27
N GLU A 10 -2.82 -3.71 -1.58
CA GLU A 10 -1.75 -4.07 -2.52
C GLU A 10 -0.47 -3.24 -2.31
N SER A 11 -0.60 -2.05 -1.72
CA SER A 11 0.53 -1.20 -1.31
C SER A 11 1.07 -1.49 0.08
N ALA A 12 0.59 -2.54 0.74
CA ALA A 12 0.93 -2.95 2.11
C ALA A 12 0.65 -1.86 3.16
N ALA A 13 -0.49 -1.17 3.04
CA ALA A 13 -0.97 -0.28 4.07
C ALA A 13 -1.44 -1.05 5.30
N ASP A 14 -1.31 -0.44 6.47
CA ASP A 14 -1.86 -0.97 7.72
C ASP A 14 -3.40 -1.08 7.68
N THR A 15 -3.96 -2.13 8.27
CA THR A 15 -5.41 -2.43 8.28
C THR A 15 -6.23 -1.24 8.77
N ASN A 16 -5.81 -0.60 9.87
CA ASN A 16 -6.49 0.57 10.41
C ASN A 16 -6.48 1.76 9.43
N ARG A 17 -5.43 1.88 8.63
CA ARG A 17 -5.33 2.91 7.60
C ARG A 17 -6.24 2.61 6.43
N ILE A 18 -6.34 1.35 6.00
CA ILE A 18 -7.25 0.92 4.94
C ILE A 18 -8.69 1.22 5.37
N GLU A 19 -9.08 0.77 6.55
CA GLU A 19 -10.42 0.97 7.10
C GLU A 19 -10.79 2.45 7.18
N ARG A 20 -9.93 3.28 7.77
CA ARG A 20 -10.17 4.74 7.87
C ARG A 20 -10.35 5.42 6.52
N ASN A 21 -9.53 5.07 5.52
CA ASN A 21 -9.67 5.66 4.19
C ASN A 21 -10.94 5.16 3.50
N MET A 22 -11.31 3.89 3.67
CA MET A 22 -12.55 3.35 3.13
C MET A 22 -13.77 4.01 3.78
N LYS A 23 -13.78 4.20 5.11
CA LYS A 23 -14.86 4.93 5.81
C LYS A 23 -14.99 6.37 5.32
N ARG A 24 -13.88 7.09 5.07
CA ARG A 24 -13.91 8.44 4.49
C ARG A 24 -14.52 8.46 3.08
N VAL A 25 -14.12 7.52 2.25
CA VAL A 25 -14.68 7.41 0.90
C VAL A 25 -16.16 7.05 0.95
N ALA A 26 -16.58 6.20 1.89
CA ALA A 26 -17.99 5.87 2.10
C ALA A 26 -18.80 7.10 2.54
N ALA A 27 -18.28 7.88 3.48
CA ALA A 27 -18.89 9.12 3.92
C ALA A 27 -19.04 10.13 2.77
N PHE A 28 -18.00 10.28 1.94
CA PHE A 28 -18.03 11.05 0.72
C PHE A 28 -19.10 10.58 -0.27
N MET A 29 -19.34 9.27 -0.35
CA MET A 29 -20.40 8.66 -1.18
C MET A 29 -21.80 8.76 -0.54
N GLY A 30 -21.93 9.36 0.63
CA GLY A 30 -23.20 9.48 1.35
C GLY A 30 -23.64 8.18 2.06
N ILE A 31 -22.73 7.21 2.26
CA ILE A 31 -23.02 5.96 3.00
C ILE A 31 -22.74 6.20 4.49
N PRO A 32 -23.77 6.13 5.36
CA PRO A 32 -23.57 6.29 6.80
C PRO A 32 -22.72 5.14 7.37
N GLU A 33 -21.86 5.46 8.32
CA GLU A 33 -20.93 4.50 8.92
C GLU A 33 -21.67 3.32 9.59
N GLU A 34 -22.85 3.56 10.17
CA GLU A 34 -23.67 2.56 10.84
C GLU A 34 -24.15 1.43 9.89
N LYS A 35 -24.29 1.74 8.61
CA LYS A 35 -24.74 0.79 7.58
C LYS A 35 -23.58 0.11 6.85
N LEU A 36 -22.34 0.49 7.15
CA LEU A 36 -21.15 0.04 6.45
C LEU A 36 -20.37 -0.94 7.32
N HIS A 37 -20.21 -2.17 6.84
CA HIS A 37 -19.34 -3.17 7.42
C HIS A 37 -18.18 -3.49 6.48
N ILE A 38 -16.95 -3.36 6.96
CA ILE A 38 -15.73 -3.61 6.21
C ILE A 38 -15.00 -4.77 6.88
N ASP A 39 -14.78 -5.86 6.15
CA ASP A 39 -13.96 -7.00 6.58
C ASP A 39 -12.69 -7.04 5.71
N ILE A 40 -11.53 -6.92 6.34
CA ILE A 40 -10.23 -6.90 5.68
C ILE A 40 -9.48 -8.18 6.06
N ARG A 41 -9.24 -9.03 5.06
CA ARG A 41 -8.46 -10.26 5.20
C ARG A 41 -7.23 -10.19 4.32
N TRP A 42 -6.23 -11.01 4.60
CA TRP A 42 -4.94 -11.01 3.90
C TRP A 42 -5.02 -10.95 2.36
N THR A 43 -5.98 -11.62 1.76
CA THR A 43 -6.12 -11.72 0.29
C THR A 43 -7.38 -11.10 -0.25
N MET A 44 -8.24 -10.57 0.62
CA MET A 44 -9.59 -10.15 0.22
C MET A 44 -10.10 -9.02 1.10
N ILE A 45 -10.78 -8.08 0.48
CA ILE A 45 -11.57 -7.06 1.18
C ILE A 45 -13.04 -7.31 0.84
N MET A 46 -13.87 -7.36 1.85
CA MET A 46 -15.31 -7.43 1.73
C MET A 46 -15.95 -6.16 2.31
N VAL A 47 -16.91 -5.64 1.59
CA VAL A 47 -17.75 -4.53 2.02
C VAL A 47 -19.18 -4.99 2.00
N ASN A 48 -19.86 -4.81 3.11
CA ASN A 48 -21.31 -5.00 3.23
C ASN A 48 -21.94 -3.65 3.54
N VAL A 49 -22.95 -3.29 2.79
CA VAL A 49 -23.81 -2.15 3.05
C VAL A 49 -25.21 -2.71 3.33
N SER A 50 -25.66 -2.56 4.56
CA SER A 50 -26.97 -3.07 4.99
C SER A 50 -27.93 -1.92 5.30
N ASP A 51 -29.13 -2.02 4.76
CA ASP A 51 -30.28 -1.19 5.13
C ASP A 51 -31.34 -2.08 5.76
N GLU A 52 -32.35 -1.51 6.43
CA GLU A 52 -33.39 -2.24 7.14
C GLU A 52 -34.08 -3.37 6.33
N ARG A 53 -34.09 -3.24 5.00
CA ARG A 53 -34.73 -4.19 4.09
C ARG A 53 -33.79 -4.94 3.16
N ASN A 54 -32.60 -4.39 2.91
CA ASN A 54 -31.68 -4.93 1.92
C ASN A 54 -30.25 -4.95 2.47
N SER A 55 -29.52 -6.01 2.16
CA SER A 55 -28.08 -6.12 2.43
C SER A 55 -27.35 -6.41 1.14
N PHE A 56 -26.37 -5.59 0.82
CA PHE A 56 -25.53 -5.75 -0.36
C PHE A 56 -24.09 -5.98 0.06
N SER A 57 -23.56 -7.14 -0.30
CA SER A 57 -22.16 -7.50 -0.04
C SER A 57 -21.38 -7.58 -1.35
N LYS A 58 -20.21 -6.99 -1.37
CA LYS A 58 -19.27 -7.12 -2.47
C LYS A 58 -17.87 -7.35 -1.94
N PHE A 59 -17.14 -8.27 -2.57
CA PHE A 59 -15.76 -8.58 -2.20
C PHE A 59 -14.81 -8.28 -3.37
N GLN A 60 -13.56 -8.00 -3.03
CA GLN A 60 -12.49 -7.77 -3.99
C GLN A 60 -11.25 -8.56 -3.56
N LYS A 61 -10.77 -9.46 -4.42
CA LYS A 61 -9.53 -10.18 -4.21
C LYS A 61 -8.32 -9.28 -4.46
N CYS A 62 -7.32 -9.37 -3.59
CA CYS A 62 -6.04 -8.67 -3.70
C CYS A 62 -4.95 -9.71 -3.95
N GLU A 63 -4.26 -9.60 -5.08
CA GLU A 63 -3.30 -10.63 -5.52
C GLU A 63 -1.84 -10.17 -5.38
N LYS A 64 -1.62 -8.87 -5.36
CA LYS A 64 -0.28 -8.27 -5.30
C LYS A 64 -0.07 -7.61 -3.96
N HIS A 65 1.08 -7.85 -3.35
CA HIS A 65 1.48 -7.16 -2.13
C HIS A 65 2.89 -6.59 -2.34
N GLY A 66 3.00 -5.29 -2.27
CA GLY A 66 4.28 -4.61 -2.40
C GLY A 66 4.26 -3.28 -1.67
N ILE A 67 5.29 -3.00 -0.87
CA ILE A 67 5.35 -1.76 -0.10
C ILE A 67 5.47 -0.56 -1.05
N ASN A 68 4.46 0.32 -1.03
CA ASN A 68 4.46 1.57 -1.77
C ASN A 68 3.90 2.72 -0.92
N MET A 69 4.77 3.34 -0.15
CA MET A 69 4.41 4.45 0.75
C MET A 69 3.89 5.68 -0.01
N THR A 70 4.34 5.89 -1.24
CA THR A 70 3.87 7.00 -2.10
C THR A 70 2.39 6.83 -2.42
N THR A 71 1.99 5.65 -2.90
CA THR A 71 0.59 5.33 -3.19
C THR A 71 -0.28 5.46 -1.94
N ILE A 72 0.17 4.93 -0.80
CA ILE A 72 -0.55 5.04 0.48
C ILE A 72 -0.79 6.51 0.85
N SER A 73 0.24 7.34 0.72
CA SER A 73 0.16 8.77 1.05
C SER A 73 -0.77 9.51 0.08
N GLN A 74 -0.68 9.23 -1.21
CA GLN A 74 -1.50 9.89 -2.23
C GLN A 74 -2.98 9.52 -2.11
N VAL A 75 -3.30 8.25 -1.89
CA VAL A 75 -4.69 7.80 -1.66
C VAL A 75 -5.27 8.44 -0.39
N SER A 76 -4.48 8.50 0.68
CA SER A 76 -4.90 9.22 1.89
C SER A 76 -5.19 10.70 1.65
N LYS A 77 -4.34 11.39 0.89
CA LYS A 77 -4.55 12.80 0.51
C LYS A 77 -5.75 12.96 -0.41
N LEU A 78 -5.94 12.03 -1.35
CA LEU A 78 -7.09 12.05 -2.25
C LEU A 78 -8.41 11.91 -1.48
N SER A 79 -8.48 10.99 -0.51
CA SER A 79 -9.69 10.80 0.30
C SER A 79 -10.06 12.05 1.12
N TRP A 80 -9.07 12.83 1.58
CA TRP A 80 -9.31 14.10 2.24
C TRP A 80 -9.76 15.19 1.26
N ARG A 81 -9.05 15.34 0.15
CA ARG A 81 -9.41 16.35 -0.88
C ARG A 81 -10.80 16.13 -1.46
N ALA A 82 -11.20 14.86 -1.60
CA ALA A 82 -12.53 14.54 -2.10
C ALA A 82 -13.65 15.09 -1.20
N ILE A 83 -13.44 15.07 0.12
CA ILE A 83 -14.39 15.64 1.09
C ILE A 83 -14.31 17.17 1.10
N GLU A 84 -13.10 17.75 1.15
CA GLU A 84 -12.89 19.19 1.25
C GLU A 84 -13.35 19.96 0.02
N GLN A 85 -13.20 19.37 -1.16
CA GLN A 85 -13.49 20.02 -2.45
C GLN A 85 -14.75 19.49 -3.14
N ASP A 86 -15.53 18.67 -2.44
CA ASP A 86 -16.79 18.09 -2.92
C ASP A 86 -16.65 17.51 -4.35
N TYR A 87 -15.71 16.57 -4.52
CA TYR A 87 -15.44 15.94 -5.81
C TYR A 87 -16.67 15.18 -6.31
N SER A 88 -16.87 15.15 -7.63
CA SER A 88 -17.75 14.15 -8.23
C SER A 88 -17.11 12.76 -8.16
N LEU A 89 -17.95 11.72 -8.19
CA LEU A 89 -17.48 10.34 -8.19
C LEU A 89 -16.53 10.04 -9.36
N ASP A 90 -16.85 10.58 -10.54
CA ASP A 90 -16.05 10.44 -11.76
C ASP A 90 -14.66 11.06 -11.59
N LYS A 91 -14.60 12.26 -11.01
CA LYS A 91 -13.34 12.95 -10.72
C LYS A 91 -12.49 12.19 -9.70
N TYR A 92 -13.13 11.64 -8.66
CA TYR A 92 -12.43 10.81 -7.69
C TYR A 92 -11.82 9.56 -8.34
N GLU A 93 -12.57 8.91 -9.23
CA GLU A 93 -12.12 7.71 -9.94
C GLU A 93 -10.97 8.03 -10.91
N GLU A 94 -11.05 9.14 -11.63
CA GLU A 94 -9.98 9.62 -12.51
C GLU A 94 -8.67 9.88 -11.73
N GLU A 95 -8.75 10.58 -10.59
CA GLU A 95 -7.59 10.84 -9.75
C GLU A 95 -7.01 9.55 -9.13
N LEU A 96 -7.87 8.61 -8.76
CA LEU A 96 -7.43 7.30 -8.28
C LEU A 96 -6.70 6.51 -9.38
N GLU A 97 -7.19 6.57 -10.62
CA GLU A 97 -6.57 5.94 -11.79
C GLU A 97 -5.17 6.53 -12.07
N LYS A 98 -5.01 7.84 -11.94
CA LYS A 98 -3.69 8.51 -12.06
C LYS A 98 -2.70 7.98 -11.02
N ILE A 99 -3.15 7.74 -9.80
CA ILE A 99 -2.30 7.16 -8.74
C ILE A 99 -1.90 5.72 -9.07
N VAL A 100 -2.81 4.92 -9.62
CA VAL A 100 -2.55 3.52 -10.01
C VAL A 100 -1.47 3.42 -11.09
N HIS A 101 -1.52 4.31 -12.08
CA HIS A 101 -0.61 4.29 -13.22
C HIS A 101 0.68 5.09 -12.99
N GLN A 102 0.86 5.67 -11.79
CA GLN A 102 2.05 6.44 -11.49
C GLN A 102 3.32 5.55 -11.46
N PRO A 103 4.37 5.89 -12.22
CA PRO A 103 5.61 5.15 -12.18
C PRO A 103 6.26 5.24 -10.80
N ARG A 104 7.08 4.23 -10.45
CA ARG A 104 7.84 4.25 -9.19
C ARG A 104 8.77 5.46 -9.14
N ASN A 105 8.74 6.20 -8.03
CA ASN A 105 9.52 7.44 -7.86
C ASN A 105 11.04 7.22 -7.80
N TYR A 106 11.46 5.99 -7.44
CA TYR A 106 12.88 5.69 -7.23
C TYR A 106 13.32 4.47 -8.04
N THR A 107 14.49 4.59 -8.65
CA THR A 107 15.12 3.45 -9.30
C THR A 107 15.56 2.42 -8.27
N PRO A 108 15.64 1.12 -8.62
CA PRO A 108 16.08 0.07 -7.70
C PRO A 108 17.49 0.33 -7.11
N TYR A 109 18.33 1.06 -7.82
CA TYR A 109 19.67 1.45 -7.34
C TYR A 109 19.61 2.43 -6.20
N ILE A 110 18.79 3.48 -6.30
CA ILE A 110 18.62 4.49 -5.24
C ILE A 110 18.07 3.83 -3.96
N VAL A 111 17.11 2.92 -4.11
CA VAL A 111 16.55 2.17 -2.97
C VAL A 111 17.64 1.31 -2.31
N ALA A 112 18.46 0.59 -3.09
CA ALA A 112 19.54 -0.24 -2.56
C ALA A 112 20.61 0.59 -1.83
N ILE A 113 20.98 1.76 -2.37
CA ILE A 113 21.92 2.69 -1.73
C ILE A 113 21.34 3.19 -0.40
N GLY A 114 20.10 3.66 -0.41
CA GLY A 114 19.41 4.11 0.82
C GLY A 114 19.33 3.01 1.89
N ALA A 115 19.01 1.79 1.50
CA ALA A 115 18.98 0.64 2.40
C ALA A 115 20.37 0.32 2.97
N GLY A 116 21.43 0.41 2.13
CA GLY A 116 22.81 0.24 2.56
C GLY A 116 23.19 1.23 3.66
N PHE A 117 22.95 2.52 3.43
CA PHE A 117 23.23 3.56 4.43
C PHE A 117 22.39 3.42 5.69
N ALA A 118 21.12 3.03 5.56
CA ALA A 118 20.25 2.79 6.71
C ALA A 118 20.80 1.65 7.59
N CYS A 119 21.17 0.50 7.00
CA CYS A 119 21.75 -0.63 7.74
C CYS A 119 23.08 -0.27 8.40
N GLY A 120 23.96 0.45 7.71
CA GLY A 120 25.19 0.95 8.29
C GLY A 120 24.94 1.93 9.45
N GLY A 121 23.97 2.83 9.29
CA GLY A 121 23.55 3.76 10.34
C GLY A 121 23.07 3.04 11.60
N PHE A 122 22.30 1.96 11.46
CA PHE A 122 21.91 1.12 12.59
C PHE A 122 23.12 0.48 13.29
N CYS A 123 24.12 -0.04 12.55
CA CYS A 123 25.34 -0.53 13.14
C CYS A 123 26.02 0.52 14.00
N LYS A 124 26.08 1.76 13.53
CA LYS A 124 26.67 2.87 14.28
C LYS A 124 25.87 3.23 15.54
N LEU A 125 24.55 3.19 15.44
CA LEU A 125 23.64 3.41 16.57
C LEU A 125 23.84 2.38 17.69
N PHE A 126 24.17 1.12 17.32
CA PHE A 126 24.50 0.06 18.27
C PHE A 126 25.95 0.07 18.76
N GLY A 127 26.72 1.12 18.46
CA GLY A 127 28.09 1.28 18.95
C GLY A 127 29.15 0.52 18.18
N CYS A 128 28.84 0.02 16.98
CA CYS A 128 29.83 -0.68 16.14
C CYS A 128 30.87 0.28 15.55
N ASP A 129 32.01 -0.30 15.13
CA ASP A 129 33.10 0.41 14.49
C ASP A 129 32.75 0.94 13.10
N TRP A 130 33.58 1.85 12.59
CA TRP A 130 33.46 2.35 11.21
C TRP A 130 33.63 1.25 10.14
N MET A 131 34.45 0.25 10.43
CA MET A 131 34.61 -0.91 9.55
C MET A 131 33.32 -1.72 9.48
N ALA A 132 32.65 -1.96 10.61
CA ALA A 132 31.36 -2.65 10.65
C ALA A 132 30.27 -1.86 9.90
N PHE A 133 30.25 -0.54 10.03
CA PHE A 133 29.38 0.34 9.24
C PHE A 133 29.56 0.10 7.75
N LEU A 134 30.80 0.10 7.27
CA LEU A 134 31.11 -0.04 5.86
C LEU A 134 30.73 -1.42 5.33
N PHE A 135 31.08 -2.49 6.03
CA PHE A 135 30.71 -3.85 5.65
C PHE A 135 29.18 -4.05 5.65
N ALA A 136 28.48 -3.59 6.69
CA ALA A 136 27.02 -3.70 6.75
C ALA A 136 26.35 -2.96 5.61
N SER A 137 26.84 -1.77 5.26
CA SER A 137 26.31 -0.97 4.14
C SER A 137 26.49 -1.70 2.81
N ILE A 138 27.67 -2.27 2.55
CA ILE A 138 27.96 -3.00 1.30
C ILE A 138 27.11 -4.28 1.23
N CYS A 139 27.07 -5.07 2.29
CA CYS A 139 26.26 -6.30 2.34
C CYS A 139 24.77 -6.01 2.12
N ALA A 140 24.25 -4.97 2.75
CA ALA A 140 22.86 -4.58 2.57
C ALA A 140 22.58 -4.11 1.14
N PHE A 141 23.46 -3.30 0.55
CA PHE A 141 23.34 -2.88 -0.84
C PHE A 141 23.29 -4.08 -1.79
N VAL A 142 24.25 -5.01 -1.68
CA VAL A 142 24.29 -6.22 -2.51
C VAL A 142 23.04 -7.08 -2.30
N GLY A 143 22.63 -7.32 -1.04
CA GLY A 143 21.43 -8.08 -0.72
C GLY A 143 20.17 -7.50 -1.33
N PHE A 144 19.99 -6.18 -1.27
CA PHE A 144 18.85 -5.50 -1.90
C PHE A 144 18.89 -5.59 -3.43
N ARG A 145 20.08 -5.55 -4.03
CA ARG A 145 20.25 -5.72 -5.48
C ARG A 145 19.89 -7.12 -5.96
N VAL A 146 20.39 -8.14 -5.24
CA VAL A 146 20.05 -9.54 -5.52
C VAL A 146 18.55 -9.79 -5.36
N ARG A 147 17.96 -9.32 -4.24
CA ARG A 147 16.51 -9.42 -4.02
C ARG A 147 15.70 -8.78 -5.14
N ALA A 148 16.07 -7.56 -5.58
CA ALA A 148 15.37 -6.87 -6.65
C ALA A 148 15.38 -7.69 -7.94
N ARG A 149 16.50 -8.28 -8.33
CA ARG A 149 16.61 -9.16 -9.51
C ARG A 149 15.83 -10.46 -9.34
N CYS A 150 15.93 -11.11 -8.17
CA CYS A 150 15.17 -12.34 -7.93
C CYS A 150 13.66 -12.13 -8.01
N VAL A 151 13.15 -10.98 -7.56
CA VAL A 151 11.71 -10.66 -7.65
C VAL A 151 11.29 -10.36 -9.08
N GLU A 152 12.18 -9.81 -9.92
CA GLU A 152 11.92 -9.57 -11.35
C GLU A 152 11.93 -10.87 -12.15
N ASP A 153 12.90 -11.76 -11.91
CA ASP A 153 13.11 -13.00 -12.67
C ASP A 153 12.18 -14.13 -12.24
N TYR A 154 11.78 -14.16 -10.96
CA TYR A 154 10.88 -15.19 -10.40
C TYR A 154 9.62 -14.54 -9.85
N PRO A 155 8.59 -14.29 -10.67
CA PRO A 155 7.31 -13.88 -10.14
C PRO A 155 6.81 -14.95 -9.19
N ILE A 156 6.49 -14.57 -7.96
CA ILE A 156 6.12 -15.40 -6.78
C ILE A 156 4.95 -16.40 -7.05
N ARG A 157 4.49 -16.56 -8.27
CA ARG A 157 3.48 -17.56 -8.66
C ARG A 157 3.90 -19.01 -8.42
N LEU A 158 5.18 -19.30 -8.21
CA LEU A 158 5.69 -20.66 -8.06
C LEU A 158 5.75 -21.17 -6.60
N ILE A 159 5.53 -20.30 -5.60
CA ILE A 159 5.66 -20.71 -4.18
C ILE A 159 4.31 -21.02 -3.52
N ILE A 160 3.18 -20.75 -4.18
CA ILE A 160 1.83 -20.96 -3.59
C ILE A 160 1.16 -22.25 -4.13
N HIS A 161 1.87 -23.11 -4.82
CA HIS A 161 1.35 -24.40 -5.31
C HIS A 161 1.91 -25.62 -4.54
N TYR A 162 2.11 -25.46 -3.23
CA TYR A 162 2.26 -26.62 -2.32
C TYR A 162 1.42 -26.39 -1.08
#